data_35d527a1736c45b09edd381974d09e55
#
_entry.id   35d527a1736c45b09edd381974d09e55
#
_cell.length_a   1.000
_cell.length_b   1.000
_cell.length_c   1.000
_cell.angle_alpha   90.00
_cell.angle_beta   90.00
_cell.angle_gamma   90.00
#
_symmetry.space_group_name_H-M   'P 1'
#
loop_
_entity.id
_entity.type
_entity.pdbx_description
1 polymer ?
#
loop_
_entity_poly.entity_id
_entity_poly.type
_entity_poly.pdbx_seq_one_letter_code
_entity_poly.pdbx_strand_id
1 'polypeptide(L)'
;MAQASFSNVVHVSIGGGKLPDHIADDLVGAWVDLGSGVPGAFRLTFRDPHGLLLGELNVRFGTKVVVAPVSDSQGAASPLLTGEVTGMETDYDGTGTFTVIRGYDLGHRLMRQRRVAAYRNQTAADIARKLAARSGIAIGRVRSTKTVYEFISQSNVTDWDFLSRLAGENGMVMSLDSRGKFQFVEAAPASGAPPTSTDGDKSPFVLHAGQDVLRCRAAVTSADQIGRVESRGWDVTTKKTLTATAPTTRTPAVAIGTTPGAAASAFPPGKLVETETPYDRQSEVRHAADALADDIASSFAELEVTVRGNPKLRPGVPVTLRDVGVPFEGKYTVTSVRHVFGDDSHYQTWVTVSGRQWRSLYGLASGAGGTTAPRLPSVANALVTDVQDPLKQGRVKLRFPWLDDTYVSDWTRTVQWGGKSGGGIFPLDVGDEVLVAFDRGALDHPFVIGGLYNGRDVPTPVPDVPLHDGLRQKAIRHTLSDRDGNRVDLLSQTTGARQQGVRVASGDDRLTINLDRTKTEITVDSKGSVTIKGGRSVSVEAGTDLTLSARRSLTIKSGGPLTLQGRGLVNLKSLAGAVNVDALGALSLKAAGAATVTAGGTVQVNATANVGIRAATLMLQGVVLVNNKPYPIP
;
A
#
# COMPACT_ATOMS: atom_id res chain seq x y z
N MET A 1 54.96 -3.34 18.24
CA MET A 1 54.58 -4.43 19.13
C MET A 1 54.39 -5.64 18.22
N ALA A 2 55.05 -6.78 18.56
CA ALA A 2 54.87 -8.00 17.79
C ALA A 2 53.39 -8.38 17.72
N GLN A 3 52.92 -8.85 16.59
CA GLN A 3 51.57 -9.34 16.42
C GLN A 3 51.35 -10.52 17.38
N ALA A 4 50.31 -10.48 18.22
CA ALA A 4 50.01 -11.57 19.13
C ALA A 4 49.75 -12.84 18.34
N SER A 5 50.48 -13.91 18.61
CA SER A 5 50.19 -15.23 18.05
C SER A 5 49.04 -15.88 18.83
N PHE A 6 48.26 -16.71 18.15
CA PHE A 6 47.13 -17.41 18.74
C PHE A 6 47.38 -18.92 18.58
N SER A 7 47.14 -19.66 19.64
CA SER A 7 47.28 -21.11 19.62
C SER A 7 46.16 -21.77 18.85
N ASN A 8 46.31 -23.04 18.51
CA ASN A 8 45.22 -23.85 17.93
C ASN A 8 44.09 -24.13 18.90
N VAL A 9 44.34 -23.91 20.19
CA VAL A 9 43.36 -24.13 21.24
C VAL A 9 42.26 -23.06 21.18
N VAL A 10 41.04 -23.53 21.20
CA VAL A 10 39.86 -22.70 21.29
C VAL A 10 39.24 -22.77 22.68
N HIS A 11 38.95 -21.66 23.27
CA HIS A 11 38.24 -21.59 24.55
C HIS A 11 36.74 -21.57 24.27
N VAL A 12 36.04 -22.58 24.79
CA VAL A 12 34.58 -22.70 24.67
C VAL A 12 33.94 -22.61 26.04
N SER A 13 32.89 -21.84 26.18
CA SER A 13 32.04 -21.82 27.36
C SER A 13 30.62 -22.22 26.95
N ILE A 14 30.02 -23.17 27.66
CA ILE A 14 28.68 -23.71 27.43
C ILE A 14 27.87 -23.55 28.72
N GLY A 15 26.66 -23.02 28.61
CA GLY A 15 25.76 -22.79 29.75
C GLY A 15 26.29 -21.72 30.76
N GLY A 16 27.34 -20.97 30.36
CA GLY A 16 28.02 -19.99 31.22
C GLY A 16 29.24 -20.50 31.98
N GLY A 17 29.52 -21.83 31.93
CA GLY A 17 30.71 -22.45 32.47
C GLY A 17 31.77 -22.70 31.39
N LYS A 18 33.05 -22.70 31.78
CA LYS A 18 34.17 -23.21 30.95
C LYS A 18 34.00 -24.71 30.76
N LEU A 19 34.40 -25.27 29.61
CA LEU A 19 34.45 -26.71 29.43
C LEU A 19 35.38 -27.33 30.48
N PRO A 20 34.99 -28.45 31.12
CA PRO A 20 35.92 -29.28 31.90
C PRO A 20 37.11 -29.71 31.03
N ASP A 21 38.30 -29.83 31.61
CA ASP A 21 39.53 -30.08 30.85
C ASP A 21 39.44 -31.40 30.05
N HIS A 22 38.88 -32.47 30.60
CA HIS A 22 38.70 -33.76 29.91
C HIS A 22 37.75 -33.67 28.71
N ILE A 23 36.75 -32.75 28.72
CA ILE A 23 35.87 -32.51 27.57
C ILE A 23 36.52 -31.56 26.56
N ALA A 24 37.32 -30.61 27.05
CA ALA A 24 38.05 -29.71 26.17
C ALA A 24 39.08 -30.45 25.31
N ASP A 25 39.71 -31.53 25.83
CA ASP A 25 40.64 -32.37 25.10
C ASP A 25 39.94 -33.22 24.02
N ASP A 26 38.65 -33.50 24.15
CA ASP A 26 37.83 -34.21 23.16
C ASP A 26 37.32 -33.28 22.02
N LEU A 27 37.55 -31.99 22.07
CA LEU A 27 37.16 -31.06 21.03
C LEU A 27 38.09 -31.15 19.82
N VAL A 28 37.71 -31.94 18.81
CA VAL A 28 38.51 -32.24 17.60
C VAL A 28 38.35 -31.19 16.49
N GLY A 29 37.35 -30.34 16.57
CA GLY A 29 37.16 -29.28 15.58
C GLY A 29 36.17 -28.23 16.01
N ALA A 30 36.44 -26.97 15.67
CA ALA A 30 35.54 -25.85 15.87
C ALA A 30 35.61 -24.85 14.71
N TRP A 31 34.51 -24.30 14.34
CA TRP A 31 34.51 -23.13 13.47
C TRP A 31 33.45 -22.11 13.86
N VAL A 32 33.76 -20.86 13.55
CA VAL A 32 32.86 -19.73 13.68
C VAL A 32 32.77 -18.99 12.34
N ASP A 33 31.58 -18.87 11.83
CA ASP A 33 31.28 -18.23 10.55
C ASP A 33 30.54 -16.93 10.80
N LEU A 34 31.09 -15.82 10.35
CA LEU A 34 30.54 -14.47 10.52
C LEU A 34 30.35 -13.84 9.15
N GLY A 35 29.16 -13.35 8.86
CA GLY A 35 28.83 -12.72 7.58
C GLY A 35 28.03 -11.43 7.73
N SER A 36 28.17 -10.55 6.76
CA SER A 36 27.26 -9.42 6.61
C SER A 36 25.93 -9.91 6.07
N GLY A 37 24.82 -9.57 6.74
CA GLY A 37 23.48 -9.93 6.28
C GLY A 37 22.99 -11.34 6.64
N VAL A 38 23.76 -12.11 7.44
CA VAL A 38 23.34 -13.39 8.01
C VAL A 38 23.76 -13.48 9.48
N PRO A 39 23.01 -14.18 10.33
CA PRO A 39 23.45 -14.46 11.70
C PRO A 39 24.76 -15.23 11.71
N GLY A 40 25.66 -14.88 12.64
CA GLY A 40 26.89 -15.64 12.85
C GLY A 40 26.58 -17.06 13.31
N ALA A 41 27.33 -18.03 12.81
CA ALA A 41 27.16 -19.44 13.12
C ALA A 41 28.40 -20.04 13.79
N PHE A 42 28.18 -21.08 14.56
CA PHE A 42 29.27 -21.90 15.12
C PHE A 42 28.97 -23.38 15.01
N ARG A 43 30.04 -24.17 14.93
CA ARG A 43 30.01 -25.62 15.05
C ARG A 43 31.15 -26.07 15.93
N LEU A 44 30.89 -27.00 16.88
CA LEU A 44 31.82 -27.64 17.76
C LEU A 44 31.67 -29.13 17.56
N THR A 45 32.77 -29.82 17.27
CA THR A 45 32.80 -31.28 17.04
C THR A 45 33.64 -31.92 18.12
N PHE A 46 33.05 -32.79 18.90
CA PHE A 46 33.71 -33.49 20.00
C PHE A 46 33.80 -34.99 19.70
N ARG A 47 34.89 -35.63 20.05
CA ARG A 47 34.97 -37.09 20.13
C ARG A 47 34.14 -37.54 21.34
N ASP A 48 33.17 -38.41 21.13
CA ASP A 48 32.24 -38.85 22.19
C ASP A 48 31.87 -40.31 21.99
N PRO A 49 32.82 -41.22 22.30
CA PRO A 49 32.65 -42.66 22.04
C PRO A 49 31.50 -43.30 22.82
N HIS A 50 31.01 -42.62 23.87
CA HIS A 50 29.96 -43.17 24.73
C HIS A 50 28.61 -42.39 24.58
N GLY A 51 28.58 -41.29 23.83
CA GLY A 51 27.38 -40.48 23.65
C GLY A 51 26.90 -39.73 24.92
N LEU A 52 27.79 -39.42 25.85
CA LEU A 52 27.46 -38.87 27.16
C LEU A 52 27.64 -37.35 27.24
N LEU A 53 28.36 -36.75 26.31
CA LEU A 53 28.78 -35.35 26.35
C LEU A 53 27.62 -34.36 26.51
N LEU A 54 26.51 -34.54 25.81
CA LEU A 54 25.35 -33.63 25.89
C LEU A 54 24.72 -33.67 27.29
N GLY A 55 24.70 -34.86 27.92
CA GLY A 55 24.19 -35.02 29.29
C GLY A 55 25.09 -34.36 30.33
N GLU A 56 26.42 -34.64 30.25
CA GLU A 56 27.39 -34.06 31.17
C GLU A 56 27.44 -32.55 31.16
N LEU A 57 27.38 -31.96 29.97
CA LEU A 57 27.35 -30.52 29.79
C LEU A 57 25.95 -29.92 29.94
N ASN A 58 24.91 -30.76 30.19
CA ASN A 58 23.50 -30.31 30.25
C ASN A 58 23.12 -29.44 29.06
N VAL A 59 23.55 -29.80 27.85
CA VAL A 59 23.28 -29.05 26.62
C VAL A 59 21.84 -29.23 26.21
N ARG A 60 21.15 -28.11 25.96
CA ARG A 60 19.77 -28.06 25.45
C ARG A 60 19.67 -27.01 24.36
N PHE A 61 18.60 -27.03 23.59
CA PHE A 61 18.29 -25.92 22.68
C PHE A 61 18.18 -24.61 23.45
N GLY A 62 18.85 -23.57 22.97
CA GLY A 62 18.94 -22.26 23.64
C GLY A 62 20.06 -22.16 24.67
N THR A 63 20.82 -23.23 24.94
CA THR A 63 22.01 -23.16 25.81
C THR A 63 23.00 -22.14 25.23
N LYS A 64 23.45 -21.19 26.05
CA LYS A 64 24.41 -20.17 25.64
C LYS A 64 25.77 -20.76 25.38
N VAL A 65 26.40 -20.40 24.27
CA VAL A 65 27.73 -20.75 23.87
C VAL A 65 28.57 -19.52 23.60
N VAL A 66 29.80 -19.51 24.07
CA VAL A 66 30.81 -18.49 23.76
C VAL A 66 32.02 -19.18 23.20
N VAL A 67 32.49 -18.76 22.05
CA VAL A 67 33.71 -19.29 21.40
C VAL A 67 34.75 -18.17 21.33
N ALA A 68 35.95 -18.42 21.84
CA ALA A 68 37.03 -17.45 21.86
C ALA A 68 38.37 -18.12 21.52
N PRO A 69 39.29 -17.49 20.80
CA PRO A 69 40.63 -17.98 20.60
C PRO A 69 41.45 -17.81 21.88
N VAL A 70 42.52 -18.60 22.02
CA VAL A 70 43.49 -18.47 23.11
C VAL A 70 44.72 -17.75 22.59
N SER A 71 45.11 -16.70 23.27
CA SER A 71 46.37 -15.96 22.99
C SER A 71 47.53 -16.61 23.74
N ASP A 72 48.65 -16.82 23.06
CA ASP A 72 49.84 -17.45 23.61
C ASP A 72 50.39 -16.71 24.83
N SER A 73 50.04 -15.43 25.01
CA SER A 73 50.60 -14.57 26.09
C SER A 73 49.60 -14.14 27.16
N GLN A 74 48.29 -14.30 26.94
CA GLN A 74 47.27 -13.70 27.81
C GLN A 74 46.02 -14.55 28.08
N GLY A 75 46.03 -15.86 27.75
CA GLY A 75 44.86 -16.72 27.90
C GLY A 75 43.75 -16.40 26.92
N ALA A 76 42.48 -16.63 27.31
CA ALA A 76 41.33 -16.42 26.42
C ALA A 76 41.23 -14.96 25.96
N ALA A 77 41.21 -14.76 24.63
CA ALA A 77 41.04 -13.47 24.00
C ALA A 77 39.57 -13.07 23.99
N SER A 78 39.27 -11.90 23.40
CA SER A 78 37.88 -11.47 23.15
C SER A 78 37.12 -12.50 22.35
N PRO A 79 35.84 -12.78 22.66
CA PRO A 79 35.04 -13.77 21.94
C PRO A 79 35.01 -13.52 20.43
N LEU A 80 35.00 -14.60 19.67
CA LEU A 80 34.64 -14.56 18.25
C LEU A 80 33.12 -14.45 18.08
N LEU A 81 32.38 -15.24 18.89
CA LEU A 81 30.93 -15.29 18.84
C LEU A 81 30.36 -15.61 20.22
N THR A 82 29.23 -15.00 20.53
CA THR A 82 28.32 -15.37 21.61
C THR A 82 26.99 -15.76 20.98
N GLY A 83 26.55 -16.99 21.18
CA GLY A 83 25.37 -17.56 20.53
C GLY A 83 24.60 -18.53 21.39
N GLU A 84 23.68 -19.27 20.76
CA GLU A 84 22.79 -20.26 21.37
C GLU A 84 22.82 -21.55 20.56
N VAL A 85 22.71 -22.70 21.25
CA VAL A 85 22.56 -24.00 20.61
C VAL A 85 21.24 -24.08 19.88
N THR A 86 21.28 -24.40 18.59
CA THR A 86 20.10 -24.61 17.74
C THR A 86 20.07 -25.98 17.08
N GLY A 87 21.17 -26.73 17.16
CA GLY A 87 21.28 -28.08 16.61
C GLY A 87 22.25 -28.91 17.40
N MET A 88 21.95 -30.18 17.55
CA MET A 88 22.79 -31.21 18.12
C MET A 88 22.76 -32.42 17.18
N GLU A 89 23.89 -33.01 16.88
CA GLU A 89 24.05 -34.13 15.98
C GLU A 89 24.93 -35.17 16.61
N THR A 90 24.71 -36.43 16.33
CA THR A 90 25.69 -37.51 16.52
C THR A 90 26.13 -37.96 15.14
N ASP A 91 27.41 -38.13 14.96
CA ASP A 91 28.02 -38.58 13.72
C ASP A 91 28.88 -39.83 14.05
N TYR A 92 28.74 -40.89 13.25
CA TYR A 92 29.47 -42.11 13.42
C TYR A 92 30.06 -42.52 12.07
N ASP A 93 31.39 -42.61 12.03
CA ASP A 93 32.10 -43.03 10.84
C ASP A 93 33.23 -44.00 11.18
N GLY A 94 34.06 -44.36 10.18
CA GLY A 94 35.21 -45.29 10.37
C GLY A 94 36.30 -44.79 11.30
N THR A 95 36.23 -43.49 11.75
CA THR A 95 37.23 -42.88 12.65
C THR A 95 36.72 -42.74 14.08
N GLY A 96 35.40 -42.94 14.32
CA GLY A 96 34.84 -42.92 15.66
C GLY A 96 33.41 -42.38 15.73
N THR A 97 32.99 -42.11 16.97
CA THR A 97 31.71 -41.45 17.27
C THR A 97 31.96 -40.01 17.72
N PHE A 98 31.22 -39.10 17.14
CA PHE A 98 31.35 -37.69 17.40
C PHE A 98 30.01 -37.08 17.81
N THR A 99 30.06 -36.17 18.75
CA THR A 99 28.91 -35.29 19.06
C THR A 99 29.20 -33.90 18.51
N VAL A 100 28.23 -33.37 17.73
CA VAL A 100 28.30 -32.04 17.12
C VAL A 100 27.30 -31.10 17.77
N ILE A 101 27.79 -29.99 18.29
CA ILE A 101 26.98 -28.89 18.81
C ILE A 101 27.09 -27.73 17.85
N ARG A 102 25.97 -27.28 17.34
CA ARG A 102 25.91 -26.11 16.44
C ARG A 102 24.86 -25.12 16.85
N GLY A 103 25.06 -23.87 16.43
CA GLY A 103 24.13 -22.81 16.70
C GLY A 103 24.49 -21.52 16.01
N TYR A 104 23.75 -20.53 16.37
CA TYR A 104 23.86 -19.18 15.80
C TYR A 104 24.00 -18.15 16.89
N ASP A 105 24.48 -16.95 16.53
CA ASP A 105 24.34 -15.78 17.38
C ASP A 105 22.86 -15.42 17.59
N LEU A 106 22.57 -14.44 18.47
CA LEU A 106 21.19 -14.09 18.81
C LEU A 106 20.39 -13.51 17.63
N GLY A 107 21.03 -13.24 16.49
CA GLY A 107 20.36 -12.77 15.27
C GLY A 107 19.35 -13.77 14.71
N HIS A 108 19.56 -15.08 14.96
CA HIS A 108 18.60 -16.11 14.55
C HIS A 108 17.20 -15.90 15.13
N ARG A 109 17.08 -15.22 16.28
CA ARG A 109 15.81 -14.92 16.91
C ARG A 109 14.95 -14.00 16.05
N LEU A 110 15.54 -13.12 15.24
CA LEU A 110 14.86 -12.26 14.28
C LEU A 110 14.35 -13.02 13.04
N MET A 111 14.84 -14.25 12.81
CA MET A 111 14.43 -15.09 11.68
C MET A 111 13.30 -16.07 12.02
N ARG A 112 12.99 -16.28 13.30
CA ARG A 112 12.08 -17.34 13.76
C ARG A 112 10.63 -17.14 13.42
N GLN A 113 10.22 -15.91 13.14
CA GLN A 113 8.82 -15.57 12.94
C GLN A 113 8.65 -14.59 11.79
N ARG A 114 7.68 -14.84 10.92
CA ARG A 114 7.19 -13.87 9.96
C ARG A 114 6.13 -13.01 10.63
N ARG A 115 6.05 -11.75 10.22
CA ARG A 115 5.09 -10.78 10.77
C ARG A 115 4.44 -9.95 9.68
N VAL A 116 3.20 -9.57 9.97
CA VAL A 116 2.53 -8.46 9.31
C VAL A 116 2.45 -7.32 10.33
N ALA A 117 3.06 -6.19 10.02
CA ALA A 117 3.08 -5.05 10.93
C ALA A 117 3.21 -3.74 10.15
N ALA A 118 2.68 -2.67 10.71
CA ALA A 118 2.83 -1.31 10.20
C ALA A 118 3.66 -0.46 11.16
N TYR A 119 4.54 0.35 10.60
CA TYR A 119 5.35 1.32 11.33
C TYR A 119 5.04 2.71 10.79
N ARG A 120 4.71 3.64 11.69
CA ARG A 120 4.30 5.00 11.35
C ARG A 120 5.25 6.02 11.96
N ASN A 121 5.68 6.99 11.17
CA ASN A 121 6.56 8.10 11.60
C ASN A 121 7.82 7.61 12.33
N GLN A 122 8.47 6.57 11.79
CA GLN A 122 9.68 5.97 12.36
C GLN A 122 10.82 5.96 11.34
N THR A 123 12.04 6.08 11.84
CA THR A 123 13.24 5.85 11.03
C THR A 123 13.59 4.37 10.99
N ALA A 124 14.42 3.94 10.02
CA ALA A 124 14.94 2.57 10.00
C ALA A 124 15.67 2.20 11.29
N ALA A 125 16.40 3.15 11.89
CA ALA A 125 17.09 2.97 13.16
C ALA A 125 16.13 2.74 14.34
N ASP A 126 14.98 3.43 14.38
CA ASP A 126 13.97 3.24 15.43
C ASP A 126 13.32 1.87 15.32
N ILE A 127 12.97 1.48 14.09
CA ILE A 127 12.43 0.14 13.81
C ILE A 127 13.43 -0.93 14.21
N ALA A 128 14.71 -0.77 13.87
CA ALA A 128 15.77 -1.71 14.21
C ALA A 128 15.91 -1.90 15.73
N ARG A 129 15.92 -0.82 16.50
CA ARG A 129 15.95 -0.89 17.99
C ARG A 129 14.73 -1.62 18.54
N LYS A 130 13.54 -1.31 18.01
CA LYS A 130 12.27 -1.91 18.45
C LYS A 130 12.25 -3.42 18.20
N LEU A 131 12.68 -3.87 17.03
CA LEU A 131 12.66 -5.29 16.65
C LEU A 131 13.73 -6.08 17.40
N ALA A 132 14.95 -5.57 17.54
CA ALA A 132 16.00 -6.19 18.32
C ALA A 132 15.61 -6.34 19.79
N ALA A 133 15.09 -5.29 20.43
CA ALA A 133 14.62 -5.32 21.81
C ALA A 133 13.49 -6.33 22.01
N ARG A 134 12.52 -6.38 21.08
CA ARG A 134 11.42 -7.36 21.11
C ARG A 134 11.91 -8.81 21.05
N SER A 135 13.00 -9.06 20.33
CA SER A 135 13.63 -10.38 20.22
C SER A 135 14.55 -10.72 21.39
N GLY A 136 14.61 -9.84 22.41
CA GLY A 136 15.47 -10.02 23.58
C GLY A 136 16.96 -9.90 23.25
N ILE A 137 17.32 -9.10 22.23
CA ILE A 137 18.70 -8.84 21.82
C ILE A 137 19.12 -7.48 22.38
N ALA A 138 20.21 -7.47 23.15
CA ALA A 138 20.76 -6.23 23.69
C ALA A 138 21.23 -5.31 22.58
N ILE A 139 20.92 -4.02 22.70
CA ILE A 139 21.33 -3.00 21.72
C ILE A 139 22.81 -2.64 21.94
N GLY A 140 23.58 -2.73 20.88
CA GLY A 140 24.95 -2.25 20.80
C GLY A 140 25.00 -0.85 20.14
N ARG A 141 25.57 -0.78 18.94
CA ARG A 141 25.65 0.47 18.18
C ARG A 141 24.56 0.52 17.12
N VAL A 142 23.64 1.46 17.23
CA VAL A 142 22.62 1.76 16.21
C VAL A 142 22.76 3.22 15.80
N ARG A 143 23.24 3.46 14.58
CA ARG A 143 23.37 4.80 13.98
C ARG A 143 22.01 5.30 13.54
N SER A 144 21.79 6.61 13.70
CA SER A 144 20.56 7.24 13.21
C SER A 144 20.51 7.25 11.70
N THR A 145 19.33 6.98 11.13
CA THR A 145 19.05 7.12 9.70
C THR A 145 18.25 8.40 9.44
N LYS A 146 18.39 8.97 8.24
CA LYS A 146 17.79 10.28 7.92
C LYS A 146 16.34 10.18 7.47
N THR A 147 15.97 9.11 6.79
CA THR A 147 14.62 8.93 6.24
C THR A 147 13.63 8.58 7.35
N VAL A 148 12.59 9.38 7.49
CA VAL A 148 11.43 9.08 8.33
C VAL A 148 10.35 8.50 7.43
N TYR A 149 9.99 7.25 7.65
CA TYR A 149 8.86 6.61 6.96
C TYR A 149 7.56 7.05 7.62
N GLU A 150 6.72 7.77 6.90
CA GLU A 150 5.37 8.10 7.39
C GLU A 150 4.57 6.83 7.60
N PHE A 151 4.70 5.90 6.67
CA PHE A 151 4.13 4.56 6.75
C PHE A 151 5.02 3.57 6.01
N ILE A 152 5.33 2.46 6.64
CA ILE A 152 6.02 1.34 6.01
C ILE A 152 5.51 0.03 6.58
N SER A 153 5.35 -0.98 5.72
CA SER A 153 4.82 -2.29 6.08
C SER A 153 5.88 -3.37 6.11
N GLN A 154 5.79 -4.21 7.13
CA GLN A 154 6.41 -5.53 7.15
C GLN A 154 5.37 -6.53 6.66
N SER A 155 5.51 -7.04 5.44
CA SER A 155 4.50 -7.83 4.73
C SER A 155 4.80 -9.32 4.81
N ASN A 156 4.47 -9.98 5.93
CA ASN A 156 4.65 -11.41 6.14
C ASN A 156 6.09 -11.91 5.88
N VAL A 157 7.06 -11.11 6.28
CA VAL A 157 8.50 -11.44 6.24
C VAL A 157 9.06 -11.53 7.65
N THR A 158 10.25 -12.15 7.80
CA THR A 158 10.93 -12.20 9.10
C THR A 158 11.39 -10.81 9.53
N ASP A 159 11.61 -10.61 10.82
CA ASP A 159 12.18 -9.37 11.34
C ASP A 159 13.58 -9.15 10.75
N TRP A 160 14.34 -10.23 10.52
CA TRP A 160 15.66 -10.16 9.88
C TRP A 160 15.59 -9.68 8.44
N ASP A 161 14.73 -10.29 7.61
CA ASP A 161 14.58 -9.90 6.19
C ASP A 161 14.12 -8.45 6.05
N PHE A 162 13.17 -8.04 6.90
CA PHE A 162 12.68 -6.67 6.91
C PHE A 162 13.78 -5.67 7.29
N LEU A 163 14.55 -5.96 8.35
CA LEU A 163 15.67 -5.11 8.76
C LEU A 163 16.82 -5.12 7.76
N SER A 164 17.09 -6.25 7.10
CA SER A 164 18.09 -6.34 6.04
C SER A 164 17.73 -5.45 4.85
N ARG A 165 16.44 -5.42 4.46
CA ARG A 165 15.94 -4.50 3.44
C ARG A 165 16.13 -3.04 3.87
N LEU A 166 15.70 -2.69 5.07
CA LEU A 166 15.87 -1.32 5.60
C LEU A 166 17.33 -0.92 5.71
N ALA A 167 18.22 -1.85 6.09
CA ALA A 167 19.65 -1.61 6.13
C ALA A 167 20.19 -1.30 4.73
N GLY A 168 19.85 -2.11 3.72
CA GLY A 168 20.23 -1.88 2.33
C GLY A 168 19.77 -0.53 1.81
N GLU A 169 18.47 -0.20 1.97
CA GLU A 169 17.87 1.07 1.53
C GLU A 169 18.51 2.30 2.19
N ASN A 170 19.08 2.16 3.40
CA ASN A 170 19.69 3.27 4.15
C ASN A 170 21.23 3.22 4.16
N GLY A 171 21.87 2.35 3.37
CA GLY A 171 23.34 2.23 3.34
C GLY A 171 23.94 1.70 4.65
N MET A 172 23.15 0.95 5.42
CA MET A 172 23.55 0.38 6.71
C MET A 172 23.91 -1.11 6.58
N VAL A 173 24.66 -1.61 7.54
CA VAL A 173 24.95 -3.04 7.74
C VAL A 173 24.37 -3.47 9.08
N MET A 174 23.69 -4.59 9.07
CA MET A 174 23.13 -5.23 10.26
C MET A 174 23.99 -6.44 10.65
N SER A 175 24.37 -6.55 11.91
CA SER A 175 25.14 -7.65 12.47
C SER A 175 25.01 -7.71 13.99
N LEU A 176 25.60 -8.75 14.60
CA LEU A 176 25.81 -8.78 16.03
C LEU A 176 27.33 -8.68 16.33
N ASP A 177 27.67 -7.98 17.41
CA ASP A 177 29.05 -7.96 17.86
C ASP A 177 29.44 -9.28 18.58
N SER A 178 30.72 -9.44 18.93
CA SER A 178 31.24 -10.62 19.60
C SER A 178 30.56 -10.97 20.93
N ARG A 179 29.92 -10.00 21.57
CA ARG A 179 29.17 -10.16 22.81
C ARG A 179 27.68 -10.40 22.61
N GLY A 180 27.23 -10.56 21.34
CA GLY A 180 25.84 -10.78 20.99
C GLY A 180 24.96 -9.53 21.03
N LYS A 181 25.54 -8.30 20.96
CA LYS A 181 24.76 -7.06 20.91
C LYS A 181 24.47 -6.66 19.47
N PHE A 182 23.25 -6.21 19.22
CA PHE A 182 22.78 -5.80 17.92
C PHE A 182 23.48 -4.53 17.41
N GLN A 183 23.95 -4.57 16.16
CA GLN A 183 24.61 -3.47 15.47
C GLN A 183 23.80 -3.10 14.22
N PHE A 184 23.62 -1.79 14.00
CA PHE A 184 23.02 -1.24 12.79
C PHE A 184 23.81 0.03 12.44
N VAL A 185 24.81 -0.10 11.58
CA VAL A 185 25.85 0.90 11.37
C VAL A 185 26.18 1.03 9.89
N GLU A 186 26.77 2.17 9.50
CA GLU A 186 27.35 2.30 8.17
C GLU A 186 28.52 1.32 8.02
N ALA A 187 28.68 0.77 6.82
CA ALA A 187 29.85 -0.05 6.49
C ALA A 187 31.12 0.81 6.54
N ALA A 188 32.17 0.34 7.19
CA ALA A 188 33.43 1.05 7.16
C ALA A 188 34.00 1.05 5.71
N PRO A 189 34.39 2.21 5.16
CA PRO A 189 34.95 2.26 3.83
C PRO A 189 36.34 1.59 3.78
N ALA A 190 36.66 0.98 2.66
CA ALA A 190 37.97 0.36 2.41
C ALA A 190 39.14 1.35 2.62
N SER A 191 38.90 2.63 2.39
CA SER A 191 39.89 3.70 2.64
C SER A 191 40.39 3.74 4.10
N GLY A 192 39.59 3.23 5.05
CA GLY A 192 39.98 3.09 6.47
C GLY A 192 41.00 1.99 6.74
N ALA A 193 41.32 1.14 5.78
CA ALA A 193 42.39 0.15 5.89
C ALA A 193 43.78 0.82 6.02
N PRO A 194 44.74 0.13 6.65
CA PRO A 194 46.12 0.63 6.73
C PRO A 194 46.67 1.04 5.36
N PRO A 195 47.63 1.99 5.29
CA PRO A 195 48.33 2.28 4.05
C PRO A 195 48.99 1.05 3.44
N THR A 196 49.06 0.99 2.11
CA THR A 196 49.74 -0.11 1.39
C THR A 196 51.23 -0.22 1.71
N SER A 197 51.83 0.83 2.25
CA SER A 197 53.21 0.86 2.75
C SER A 197 53.38 0.29 4.16
N THR A 198 52.30 -0.07 4.84
CA THR A 198 52.37 -0.63 6.21
C THR A 198 52.82 -2.09 6.14
N ASP A 199 53.84 -2.45 6.96
CA ASP A 199 54.28 -3.84 7.05
C ASP A 199 53.26 -4.73 7.77
N GLY A 200 53.17 -6.03 7.38
CA GLY A 200 52.23 -6.98 7.95
C GLY A 200 52.33 -7.16 9.46
N ASP A 201 53.56 -7.16 9.99
CA ASP A 201 53.86 -7.29 11.43
C ASP A 201 53.47 -6.03 12.26
N LYS A 202 53.22 -4.89 11.61
CA LYS A 202 52.76 -3.65 12.28
C LYS A 202 51.24 -3.55 12.39
N SER A 203 50.47 -4.30 11.61
CA SER A 203 49.02 -4.22 11.64
C SER A 203 48.35 -5.57 11.29
N PRO A 204 47.42 -6.05 12.14
CA PRO A 204 46.67 -7.28 11.89
C PRO A 204 45.68 -7.14 10.72
N PHE A 205 45.57 -5.97 10.12
CA PHE A 205 44.68 -5.67 9.00
C PHE A 205 45.42 -5.54 7.68
N VAL A 206 46.72 -5.86 7.66
CA VAL A 206 47.52 -6.01 6.43
C VAL A 206 47.67 -7.48 6.12
N LEU A 207 47.13 -7.91 4.99
CA LEU A 207 47.20 -9.29 4.50
C LEU A 207 48.32 -9.34 3.46
N HIS A 208 49.50 -9.87 3.87
CA HIS A 208 50.70 -9.85 3.05
C HIS A 208 50.98 -11.26 2.48
N ALA A 209 50.97 -11.39 1.14
CA ALA A 209 51.33 -12.62 0.49
C ALA A 209 52.78 -13.02 0.80
N GLY A 210 52.97 -14.26 1.20
CA GLY A 210 54.31 -14.79 1.61
C GLY A 210 54.64 -14.56 3.10
N GLN A 211 53.79 -13.87 3.89
CA GLN A 211 53.92 -13.77 5.35
C GLN A 211 52.74 -14.41 6.08
N ASP A 212 51.59 -13.72 6.10
CA ASP A 212 50.41 -14.13 6.83
C ASP A 212 49.38 -14.88 5.94
N VAL A 213 49.42 -14.65 4.64
CA VAL A 213 48.52 -15.23 3.66
C VAL A 213 48.99 -16.63 3.32
N LEU A 214 48.17 -17.64 3.60
CA LEU A 214 48.39 -19.05 3.26
C LEU A 214 47.83 -19.39 1.88
N ARG A 215 46.72 -18.73 1.49
CA ARG A 215 46.08 -18.88 0.18
C ARG A 215 45.39 -17.59 -0.17
N CYS A 216 45.48 -17.21 -1.44
CA CYS A 216 44.74 -16.04 -1.98
C CYS A 216 44.19 -16.34 -3.34
N ARG A 217 42.93 -15.95 -3.54
CA ARG A 217 42.26 -15.83 -4.85
C ARG A 217 41.62 -14.47 -4.92
N ALA A 218 42.06 -13.64 -5.84
CA ALA A 218 41.48 -12.35 -6.11
C ALA A 218 40.98 -12.31 -7.55
N ALA A 219 39.82 -11.74 -7.79
CA ALA A 219 39.23 -11.61 -9.09
C ALA A 219 38.61 -10.22 -9.26
N VAL A 220 38.68 -9.68 -10.47
CA VAL A 220 37.95 -8.49 -10.88
C VAL A 220 37.15 -8.83 -12.12
N THR A 221 35.91 -8.31 -12.20
CA THR A 221 35.02 -8.62 -13.32
C THR A 221 34.32 -7.36 -13.81
N SER A 222 34.10 -7.29 -15.11
CA SER A 222 33.30 -6.26 -15.76
C SER A 222 31.89 -6.74 -16.15
N ALA A 223 31.56 -8.01 -15.88
CA ALA A 223 30.37 -8.67 -16.43
C ALA A 223 29.07 -7.93 -16.17
N ASP A 224 28.90 -7.35 -14.97
CA ASP A 224 27.69 -6.61 -14.59
C ASP A 224 27.98 -5.13 -14.29
N GLN A 225 29.15 -4.65 -14.72
CA GLN A 225 29.52 -3.26 -14.50
C GLN A 225 28.91 -2.35 -15.56
N ILE A 226 28.17 -1.37 -15.10
CA ILE A 226 27.49 -0.34 -15.92
C ILE A 226 27.88 1.05 -15.42
N GLY A 227 27.70 2.08 -16.23
CA GLY A 227 28.14 3.44 -15.86
C GLY A 227 27.26 4.13 -14.83
N ARG A 228 25.98 3.80 -14.75
CA ARG A 228 25.01 4.47 -13.87
C ARG A 228 23.76 3.66 -13.62
N VAL A 229 23.11 3.93 -12.50
CA VAL A 229 21.78 3.45 -12.12
C VAL A 229 20.80 4.61 -12.14
N GLU A 230 19.58 4.37 -12.53
CA GLU A 230 18.45 5.29 -12.44
C GLU A 230 17.31 4.59 -11.69
N SER A 231 16.84 5.17 -10.60
CA SER A 231 15.60 4.71 -9.91
C SER A 231 14.47 5.67 -10.21
N ARG A 232 13.26 5.14 -10.31
CA ARG A 232 12.04 5.89 -10.66
C ARG A 232 10.92 5.66 -9.66
N GLY A 233 10.18 6.74 -9.39
CA GLY A 233 8.99 6.75 -8.55
C GLY A 233 7.91 7.67 -9.10
N TRP A 234 6.83 7.81 -8.36
CA TRP A 234 5.71 8.67 -8.71
C TRP A 234 5.20 9.45 -7.49
N ASP A 235 5.27 10.77 -7.55
CA ASP A 235 4.67 11.65 -6.54
C ASP A 235 3.17 11.82 -6.82
N VAL A 236 2.36 11.21 -5.98
CA VAL A 236 0.89 11.24 -6.05
C VAL A 236 0.34 12.65 -5.81
N THR A 237 1.01 13.43 -4.96
CA THR A 237 0.56 14.77 -4.55
C THR A 237 0.71 15.78 -5.67
N THR A 238 1.88 15.77 -6.31
CA THR A 238 2.21 16.72 -7.39
C THR A 238 1.95 16.19 -8.79
N LYS A 239 1.62 14.89 -8.92
CA LYS A 239 1.46 14.16 -10.20
C LYS A 239 2.69 14.27 -11.09
N LYS A 240 3.89 14.08 -10.50
CA LYS A 240 5.16 14.14 -11.22
C LYS A 240 5.95 12.86 -11.06
N THR A 241 6.72 12.52 -12.10
CA THR A 241 7.71 11.45 -12.02
C THR A 241 8.84 11.87 -11.11
N LEU A 242 9.23 11.00 -10.20
CA LEU A 242 10.41 11.10 -9.38
C LEU A 242 11.52 10.31 -10.06
N THR A 243 12.70 10.90 -10.19
CA THR A 243 13.88 10.22 -10.75
C THR A 243 15.11 10.58 -9.95
N ALA A 244 15.98 9.60 -9.74
CA ALA A 244 17.32 9.81 -9.23
C ALA A 244 18.31 8.92 -9.98
N THR A 245 19.50 9.45 -10.19
CA THR A 245 20.57 8.74 -10.89
C THR A 245 21.81 8.73 -10.00
N ALA A 246 22.45 7.57 -9.88
CA ALA A 246 23.70 7.39 -9.15
C ALA A 246 24.77 6.77 -10.07
N PRO A 247 26.03 7.27 -10.01
CA PRO A 247 27.13 6.67 -10.76
C PRO A 247 27.62 5.40 -10.07
N THR A 248 28.03 4.41 -10.86
CA THR A 248 28.59 3.13 -10.38
C THR A 248 30.12 3.08 -10.54
N THR A 249 30.75 4.21 -10.77
CA THR A 249 32.17 4.29 -11.10
C THR A 249 33.12 4.03 -9.93
N ARG A 250 32.62 4.08 -8.71
CA ARG A 250 33.37 3.87 -7.47
C ARG A 250 32.48 3.20 -6.42
N THR A 251 33.11 2.42 -5.53
CA THR A 251 32.46 1.90 -4.33
C THR A 251 33.33 2.20 -3.12
N PRO A 252 32.75 2.52 -1.96
CA PRO A 252 33.53 2.67 -0.72
C PRO A 252 34.11 1.33 -0.24
N ALA A 253 33.58 0.19 -0.70
CA ALA A 253 33.97 -1.15 -0.22
C ALA A 253 35.29 -1.65 -0.80
N VAL A 254 35.78 -1.09 -1.92
CA VAL A 254 36.99 -1.56 -2.64
C VAL A 254 37.78 -0.36 -3.18
N ALA A 255 39.08 -0.35 -2.91
CA ALA A 255 40.03 0.64 -3.45
C ALA A 255 41.34 -0.08 -3.85
N ILE A 256 41.37 -0.57 -5.09
CA ILE A 256 42.46 -1.39 -5.67
C ILE A 256 43.00 -0.72 -6.93
N GLY A 257 43.96 -1.37 -7.58
CA GLY A 257 44.67 -0.85 -8.76
C GLY A 257 43.80 -0.59 -10.00
N THR A 258 42.58 -1.11 -10.04
CA THR A 258 41.58 -0.78 -11.07
C THR A 258 40.25 -0.39 -10.42
N THR A 259 39.31 0.15 -11.19
CA THR A 259 38.04 0.67 -10.65
C THR A 259 36.84 0.11 -11.40
N PRO A 260 35.65 0.05 -10.75
CA PRO A 260 34.41 -0.30 -11.42
C PRO A 260 34.14 0.59 -12.66
N GLY A 261 34.49 1.87 -12.58
CA GLY A 261 34.34 2.81 -13.68
C GLY A 261 35.22 2.47 -14.87
N ALA A 262 36.48 2.05 -14.65
CA ALA A 262 37.36 1.58 -15.72
C ALA A 262 36.79 0.31 -16.36
N ALA A 263 36.27 -0.63 -15.60
CA ALA A 263 35.63 -1.85 -16.11
C ALA A 263 34.36 -1.55 -16.91
N ALA A 264 33.51 -0.64 -16.44
CA ALA A 264 32.30 -0.25 -17.14
C ALA A 264 32.58 0.51 -18.45
N SER A 265 33.65 1.34 -18.51
CA SER A 265 34.00 2.12 -19.69
C SER A 265 34.65 1.30 -20.83
N ALA A 266 35.06 0.06 -20.56
CA ALA A 266 35.55 -0.85 -21.56
C ALA A 266 34.49 -1.33 -22.58
N PHE A 267 33.21 -1.10 -22.25
CA PHE A 267 32.07 -1.52 -23.06
C PHE A 267 31.14 -0.33 -23.37
N PRO A 268 30.22 -0.47 -24.35
CA PRO A 268 29.25 0.58 -24.65
C PRO A 268 28.50 1.07 -23.42
N PRO A 269 28.22 2.40 -23.34
CA PRO A 269 27.54 2.97 -22.18
C PRO A 269 26.18 2.30 -21.89
N GLY A 270 26.01 1.78 -20.68
CA GLY A 270 24.78 1.20 -20.20
C GLY A 270 24.23 1.93 -18.98
N LYS A 271 22.91 1.82 -18.76
CA LYS A 271 22.27 2.19 -17.49
C LYS A 271 21.32 1.09 -17.04
N LEU A 272 21.25 0.87 -15.74
CA LEU A 272 20.21 0.06 -15.13
C LEU A 272 19.08 0.98 -14.65
N VAL A 273 17.84 0.62 -14.96
CA VAL A 273 16.67 1.36 -14.47
C VAL A 273 15.91 0.47 -13.49
N GLU A 274 15.77 0.94 -12.26
CA GLU A 274 14.98 0.30 -11.21
C GLU A 274 13.58 0.91 -11.18
N THR A 275 12.56 0.06 -11.31
CA THR A 275 11.14 0.46 -11.34
C THR A 275 10.26 -0.50 -10.57
N GLU A 276 10.81 -1.48 -9.86
CA GLU A 276 10.05 -2.56 -9.23
C GLU A 276 9.36 -2.11 -7.93
N THR A 277 9.94 -1.13 -7.23
CA THR A 277 9.39 -0.61 -5.98
C THR A 277 8.63 0.70 -6.24
N PRO A 278 7.39 0.84 -5.72
CA PRO A 278 6.58 2.04 -5.92
C PRO A 278 6.98 3.16 -4.95
N TYR A 279 8.15 3.76 -5.17
CA TYR A 279 8.59 4.92 -4.39
C TYR A 279 7.71 6.14 -4.65
N ASP A 280 7.31 6.83 -3.58
CA ASP A 280 6.47 8.04 -3.65
C ASP A 280 7.18 9.33 -3.20
N ARG A 281 8.47 9.23 -2.79
CA ARG A 281 9.29 10.34 -2.33
C ARG A 281 10.63 10.43 -3.03
N GLN A 282 11.08 11.64 -3.29
CA GLN A 282 12.37 11.91 -3.92
C GLN A 282 13.56 11.35 -3.12
N SER A 283 13.47 11.37 -1.77
CA SER A 283 14.50 10.80 -0.90
C SER A 283 14.63 9.30 -1.04
N GLU A 284 13.52 8.58 -1.17
CA GLU A 284 13.50 7.12 -1.34
C GLU A 284 14.09 6.73 -2.69
N VAL A 285 13.66 7.39 -3.77
CA VAL A 285 14.20 7.18 -5.12
C VAL A 285 15.71 7.41 -5.16
N ARG A 286 16.21 8.46 -4.46
CA ARG A 286 17.64 8.73 -4.37
C ARG A 286 18.38 7.65 -3.60
N HIS A 287 17.91 7.28 -2.41
CA HIS A 287 18.54 6.24 -1.59
C HIS A 287 18.55 4.88 -2.32
N ALA A 288 17.47 4.54 -3.02
CA ALA A 288 17.42 3.32 -3.84
C ALA A 288 18.45 3.35 -4.97
N ALA A 289 18.57 4.47 -5.67
CA ALA A 289 19.59 4.62 -6.74
C ALA A 289 21.01 4.51 -6.18
N ASP A 290 21.30 5.17 -5.05
CA ASP A 290 22.62 5.15 -4.41
C ASP A 290 22.96 3.73 -3.90
N ALA A 291 22.02 3.03 -3.25
CA ALA A 291 22.22 1.68 -2.74
C ALA A 291 22.45 0.67 -3.88
N LEU A 292 21.65 0.74 -4.94
CA LEU A 292 21.80 -0.15 -6.10
C LEU A 292 23.10 0.13 -6.86
N ALA A 293 23.50 1.39 -6.96
CA ALA A 293 24.79 1.76 -7.56
C ALA A 293 25.98 1.19 -6.77
N ASP A 294 25.92 1.26 -5.42
CA ASP A 294 26.97 0.70 -4.57
C ASP A 294 26.99 -0.85 -4.64
N ASP A 295 25.83 -1.50 -4.71
CA ASP A 295 25.73 -2.96 -4.89
C ASP A 295 26.39 -3.41 -6.20
N ILE A 296 26.12 -2.73 -7.32
CA ILE A 296 26.73 -3.03 -8.62
C ILE A 296 28.23 -2.76 -8.58
N ALA A 297 28.63 -1.59 -8.09
CA ALA A 297 30.04 -1.23 -8.03
C ALA A 297 30.84 -2.13 -7.06
N SER A 298 30.26 -2.57 -5.94
CA SER A 298 30.92 -3.44 -4.98
C SER A 298 31.12 -4.87 -5.49
N SER A 299 30.28 -5.32 -6.42
CA SER A 299 30.39 -6.63 -7.05
C SER A 299 31.53 -6.75 -8.07
N PHE A 300 32.23 -5.66 -8.34
CA PHE A 300 33.35 -5.57 -9.27
C PHE A 300 34.53 -6.47 -8.87
N ALA A 301 34.83 -6.58 -7.57
CA ALA A 301 35.99 -7.33 -7.08
C ALA A 301 35.57 -8.39 -6.06
N GLU A 302 36.16 -9.58 -6.19
CA GLU A 302 36.01 -10.69 -5.26
C GLU A 302 37.40 -11.05 -4.70
N LEU A 303 37.43 -11.36 -3.40
CA LEU A 303 38.63 -11.77 -2.70
C LEU A 303 38.32 -12.93 -1.75
N GLU A 304 39.07 -14.01 -1.87
CA GLU A 304 39.09 -15.12 -0.94
C GLU A 304 40.51 -15.27 -0.43
N VAL A 305 40.74 -15.08 0.85
CA VAL A 305 42.06 -15.18 1.46
C VAL A 305 41.97 -16.02 2.70
N THR A 306 42.90 -17.01 2.81
CA THR A 306 43.14 -17.74 4.03
C THR A 306 44.41 -17.19 4.66
N VAL A 307 44.29 -16.75 5.92
CA VAL A 307 45.42 -16.22 6.69
C VAL A 307 45.61 -17.05 7.97
N ARG A 308 46.78 -16.94 8.60
CA ARG A 308 46.99 -17.41 9.98
C ARG A 308 45.94 -16.83 10.90
N GLY A 309 45.58 -17.53 11.96
CA GLY A 309 44.50 -17.17 12.88
C GLY A 309 44.57 -15.73 13.38
N ASN A 310 43.56 -14.94 13.02
CA ASN A 310 43.48 -13.55 13.38
C ASN A 310 42.05 -13.17 13.84
N PRO A 311 41.78 -13.13 15.14
CA PRO A 311 40.43 -12.89 15.69
C PRO A 311 39.93 -11.46 15.51
N LYS A 312 40.79 -10.52 15.07
CA LYS A 312 40.44 -9.14 14.79
C LYS A 312 39.77 -8.96 13.42
N LEU A 313 39.94 -9.95 12.52
CA LEU A 313 39.26 -9.97 11.23
C LEU A 313 37.79 -10.33 11.44
N ARG A 314 36.92 -9.45 10.98
CA ARG A 314 35.46 -9.56 11.13
C ARG A 314 34.78 -8.91 9.94
N PRO A 315 33.53 -9.24 9.64
CA PRO A 315 32.75 -8.50 8.66
C PRO A 315 32.73 -7.01 8.96
N GLY A 316 32.84 -6.19 7.92
CA GLY A 316 32.87 -4.73 8.02
C GLY A 316 34.24 -4.13 8.37
N VAL A 317 35.27 -4.96 8.62
CA VAL A 317 36.63 -4.45 8.89
C VAL A 317 37.35 -4.18 7.58
N PRO A 318 37.97 -2.99 7.40
CA PRO A 318 38.78 -2.70 6.23
C PRO A 318 40.18 -3.32 6.36
N VAL A 319 40.64 -3.98 5.30
CA VAL A 319 41.94 -4.65 5.21
C VAL A 319 42.72 -4.21 3.99
N THR A 320 44.04 -4.30 4.04
CA THR A 320 44.95 -4.04 2.91
C THR A 320 45.56 -5.35 2.42
N LEU A 321 45.45 -5.64 1.14
CA LEU A 321 46.07 -6.80 0.48
C LEU A 321 47.32 -6.36 -0.26
N ARG A 322 48.43 -7.08 -0.08
CA ARG A 322 49.75 -6.76 -0.64
C ARG A 322 50.42 -7.97 -1.31
N ASP A 323 51.24 -7.65 -2.28
CA ASP A 323 52.15 -8.59 -2.98
C ASP A 323 51.41 -9.74 -3.68
N VAL A 324 50.21 -9.44 -4.20
CA VAL A 324 49.40 -10.34 -5.06
C VAL A 324 49.34 -9.88 -6.50
N GLY A 325 50.00 -8.77 -6.83
CA GLY A 325 50.09 -8.17 -8.17
C GLY A 325 48.93 -7.22 -8.51
N VAL A 326 49.24 -6.23 -9.36
CA VAL A 326 48.24 -5.34 -9.96
C VAL A 326 47.39 -6.15 -10.95
N PRO A 327 46.05 -6.02 -11.01
CA PRO A 327 45.20 -4.97 -10.40
C PRO A 327 44.57 -5.28 -9.03
N PHE A 328 44.98 -6.34 -8.35
CA PHE A 328 44.32 -6.89 -7.20
C PHE A 328 44.77 -6.29 -5.85
N GLU A 329 45.95 -5.66 -5.84
CA GLU A 329 46.50 -5.04 -4.64
C GLU A 329 45.71 -3.80 -4.25
N GLY A 330 45.52 -3.60 -2.94
CA GLY A 330 44.88 -2.44 -2.41
C GLY A 330 44.02 -2.73 -1.18
N LYS A 331 42.94 -1.99 -1.05
CA LYS A 331 42.11 -1.97 0.14
C LYS A 331 40.73 -2.56 -0.12
N TYR A 332 40.25 -3.36 0.85
CA TYR A 332 38.99 -4.06 0.77
C TYR A 332 38.25 -3.96 2.10
N THR A 333 36.91 -3.91 2.09
CA THR A 333 36.10 -4.11 3.28
C THR A 333 35.62 -5.56 3.31
N VAL A 334 35.95 -6.27 4.38
CA VAL A 334 35.63 -7.69 4.57
C VAL A 334 34.10 -7.89 4.65
N THR A 335 33.58 -8.87 3.91
CA THR A 335 32.14 -9.20 3.90
C THR A 335 31.82 -10.42 4.75
N SER A 336 32.69 -11.44 4.77
CA SER A 336 32.53 -12.59 5.65
C SER A 336 33.89 -13.11 6.13
N VAL A 337 33.84 -13.78 7.27
CA VAL A 337 35.02 -14.39 7.89
C VAL A 337 34.64 -15.71 8.52
N ARG A 338 35.44 -16.75 8.26
CA ARG A 338 35.35 -18.02 8.96
C ARG A 338 36.63 -18.27 9.75
N HIS A 339 36.50 -18.45 11.05
CA HIS A 339 37.56 -18.87 11.94
C HIS A 339 37.49 -20.37 12.10
N VAL A 340 38.60 -21.10 11.80
CA VAL A 340 38.66 -22.58 11.79
C VAL A 340 39.73 -23.03 12.74
N PHE A 341 39.36 -23.95 13.63
CA PHE A 341 40.24 -24.66 14.56
C PHE A 341 40.08 -26.15 14.32
N GLY A 342 41.16 -26.90 14.18
CA GLY A 342 41.10 -28.35 13.93
C GLY A 342 42.41 -29.04 14.26
N ASP A 343 42.37 -30.37 14.43
CA ASP A 343 43.53 -31.19 14.81
C ASP A 343 44.65 -31.14 13.78
N ASP A 344 44.31 -31.15 12.49
CA ASP A 344 45.27 -31.25 11.38
C ASP A 344 45.74 -29.87 10.86
N SER A 345 45.17 -28.77 11.36
CA SER A 345 45.48 -27.44 10.88
C SER A 345 45.62 -26.44 12.01
N HIS A 346 46.61 -25.57 11.90
CA HIS A 346 46.70 -24.41 12.80
C HIS A 346 45.47 -23.53 12.66
N TYR A 347 45.12 -22.77 13.71
CA TYR A 347 44.08 -21.79 13.66
C TYR A 347 44.21 -20.91 12.41
N GLN A 348 43.17 -20.93 11.59
CA GLN A 348 43.12 -20.21 10.33
C GLN A 348 41.91 -19.23 10.32
N THR A 349 42.09 -18.14 9.60
CA THR A 349 40.99 -17.21 9.34
C THR A 349 40.80 -17.10 7.83
N TRP A 350 39.65 -17.49 7.37
CA TRP A 350 39.23 -17.35 5.97
C TRP A 350 38.46 -16.07 5.80
N VAL A 351 38.95 -15.18 4.96
CA VAL A 351 38.37 -13.87 4.70
C VAL A 351 37.79 -13.86 3.31
N THR A 352 36.57 -13.41 3.19
CA THR A 352 35.93 -13.22 1.89
C THR A 352 35.48 -11.78 1.73
N VAL A 353 35.73 -11.23 0.55
CA VAL A 353 35.13 -10.01 0.05
C VAL A 353 34.37 -10.39 -1.20
N SER A 354 33.07 -10.32 -1.14
CA SER A 354 32.18 -10.45 -2.30
C SER A 354 31.18 -9.32 -2.21
N GLY A 355 30.92 -8.55 -3.20
CA GLY A 355 29.98 -7.43 -3.11
C GLY A 355 28.73 -7.76 -2.32
N ARG A 356 27.86 -6.81 -2.07
CA ARG A 356 26.62 -7.01 -1.32
C ARG A 356 25.66 -8.01 -2.00
N GLN A 357 25.82 -8.26 -3.29
CA GLN A 357 25.04 -9.25 -4.02
C GLN A 357 25.61 -10.65 -3.82
N TRP A 358 24.75 -11.58 -3.43
CA TRP A 358 25.14 -12.99 -3.34
C TRP A 358 25.25 -13.61 -4.74
N ARG A 359 26.49 -13.79 -5.20
CA ARG A 359 26.82 -14.39 -6.49
C ARG A 359 27.20 -15.88 -6.42
N SER A 360 26.83 -16.59 -5.37
CA SER A 360 27.05 -18.05 -5.35
C SER A 360 26.27 -18.70 -6.51
N LEU A 361 26.76 -19.84 -6.96
CA LEU A 361 26.06 -20.64 -7.98
C LEU A 361 24.60 -20.94 -7.58
N TYR A 362 24.35 -21.11 -6.29
CA TYR A 362 23.01 -21.26 -5.72
C TYR A 362 22.20 -19.96 -5.84
N GLY A 363 22.78 -18.82 -5.56
CA GLY A 363 22.13 -17.51 -5.73
C GLY A 363 21.76 -17.22 -7.19
N LEU A 364 22.65 -17.54 -8.13
CA LEU A 364 22.40 -17.43 -9.57
C LEU A 364 21.31 -18.41 -10.04
N ALA A 365 21.36 -19.66 -9.58
CA ALA A 365 20.40 -20.70 -9.95
C ALA A 365 19.01 -20.51 -9.34
N SER A 366 18.91 -19.91 -8.14
CA SER A 366 17.65 -19.61 -7.47
C SER A 366 17.01 -18.30 -7.92
N GLY A 367 17.63 -17.53 -8.82
CA GLY A 367 17.14 -16.20 -9.23
C GLY A 367 17.21 -15.16 -8.11
N ALA A 368 17.97 -15.43 -7.05
CA ALA A 368 18.09 -14.58 -5.88
C ALA A 368 19.04 -13.40 -6.12
N GLY A 369 18.85 -12.70 -7.21
CA GLY A 369 19.48 -11.42 -7.50
C GLY A 369 18.78 -10.23 -6.83
N GLY A 370 18.08 -10.45 -5.77
CA GLY A 370 17.41 -9.46 -4.94
C GLY A 370 16.54 -10.17 -3.92
N THR A 371 16.55 -9.72 -2.70
CA THR A 371 15.53 -10.09 -1.72
C THR A 371 14.18 -9.57 -2.23
N THR A 372 13.56 -10.32 -3.14
CA THR A 372 12.17 -10.05 -3.50
C THR A 372 11.36 -10.28 -2.22
N ALA A 373 10.98 -9.20 -1.56
CA ALA A 373 9.91 -9.28 -0.58
C ALA A 373 8.77 -10.09 -1.23
N PRO A 374 8.13 -11.02 -0.49
CA PRO A 374 7.06 -11.80 -1.06
C PRO A 374 6.02 -10.82 -1.64
N ARG A 375 5.88 -10.84 -2.96
CA ARG A 375 4.90 -10.02 -3.65
C ARG A 375 3.53 -10.51 -3.23
N LEU A 376 2.67 -9.60 -2.78
CA LEU A 376 1.28 -9.90 -2.52
C LEU A 376 0.57 -10.27 -3.83
N PRO A 377 -0.55 -11.01 -3.76
CA PRO A 377 -1.39 -11.22 -4.91
C PRO A 377 -1.72 -9.88 -5.58
N SER A 378 -1.89 -9.86 -6.88
CA SER A 378 -2.19 -8.63 -7.63
C SER A 378 -3.49 -7.97 -7.19
N VAL A 379 -4.46 -8.75 -6.70
CA VAL A 379 -5.72 -8.28 -6.12
C VAL A 379 -6.11 -9.13 -4.91
N ALA A 380 -6.82 -8.52 -3.95
CA ALA A 380 -7.37 -9.20 -2.78
C ALA A 380 -8.58 -8.46 -2.25
N ASN A 381 -9.40 -9.11 -1.42
CA ASN A 381 -10.47 -8.44 -0.70
C ASN A 381 -9.98 -7.79 0.59
N ALA A 382 -10.65 -6.74 1.01
CA ALA A 382 -10.42 -6.04 2.26
C ALA A 382 -11.72 -5.46 2.82
N LEU A 383 -11.70 -5.09 4.10
CA LEU A 383 -12.79 -4.37 4.76
C LEU A 383 -12.38 -2.92 5.05
N VAL A 384 -13.27 -2.00 4.74
CA VAL A 384 -13.10 -0.59 5.09
C VAL A 384 -13.25 -0.40 6.59
N THR A 385 -12.30 0.30 7.23
CA THR A 385 -12.28 0.53 8.68
C THR A 385 -12.36 2.00 9.08
N ASP A 386 -12.01 2.92 8.20
CA ASP A 386 -12.02 4.35 8.47
C ASP A 386 -12.21 5.13 7.14
N VAL A 387 -13.11 6.10 7.15
CA VAL A 387 -13.44 6.95 6.01
C VAL A 387 -13.21 8.45 6.30
N GLN A 388 -12.72 8.79 7.49
CA GLN A 388 -12.48 10.17 7.92
C GLN A 388 -11.14 10.70 7.38
N ASP A 389 -11.01 10.73 6.06
CA ASP A 389 -9.79 11.20 5.38
C ASP A 389 -9.47 12.66 5.72
N PRO A 390 -8.34 12.95 6.39
CA PRO A 390 -7.95 14.30 6.78
C PRO A 390 -7.71 15.24 5.58
N LEU A 391 -7.37 14.69 4.42
CA LEU A 391 -7.19 15.48 3.19
C LEU A 391 -8.48 15.63 2.37
N LYS A 392 -9.60 15.03 2.81
CA LYS A 392 -10.91 15.09 2.12
C LYS A 392 -10.85 14.67 0.65
N GLN A 393 -10.05 13.65 0.34
CA GLN A 393 -9.86 13.11 -1.01
C GLN A 393 -10.67 11.82 -1.26
N GLY A 394 -11.50 11.40 -0.29
CA GLY A 394 -12.27 10.16 -0.36
C GLY A 394 -11.41 8.90 -0.23
N ARG A 395 -10.27 8.99 0.44
CA ARG A 395 -9.43 7.85 0.79
C ARG A 395 -10.01 7.11 1.98
N VAL A 396 -9.69 5.83 2.08
CA VAL A 396 -10.16 4.96 3.15
C VAL A 396 -9.00 4.20 3.79
N LYS A 397 -9.17 3.69 5.02
CA LYS A 397 -8.25 2.72 5.59
C LYS A 397 -8.85 1.32 5.51
N LEU A 398 -7.98 0.33 5.35
CA LEU A 398 -8.35 -1.04 5.04
C LEU A 398 -7.77 -2.00 6.07
N ARG A 399 -8.55 -3.02 6.42
CA ARG A 399 -8.11 -4.22 7.11
C ARG A 399 -8.18 -5.40 6.15
N PHE A 400 -7.19 -6.28 6.22
CA PHE A 400 -7.08 -7.49 5.41
C PHE A 400 -7.22 -8.73 6.31
N PRO A 401 -8.44 -9.23 6.60
CA PRO A 401 -8.65 -10.30 7.56
C PRO A 401 -7.94 -11.62 7.22
N TRP A 402 -7.71 -11.86 5.93
CA TRP A 402 -6.96 -13.01 5.44
C TRP A 402 -5.44 -12.92 5.71
N LEU A 403 -4.93 -11.71 6.00
CA LEU A 403 -3.51 -11.45 6.20
C LEU A 403 -3.16 -11.34 7.69
N ASP A 404 -3.88 -10.50 8.44
CA ASP A 404 -3.64 -10.25 9.86
C ASP A 404 -4.86 -9.57 10.51
N ASP A 405 -5.12 -9.90 11.78
CA ASP A 405 -6.29 -9.39 12.51
C ASP A 405 -6.13 -7.93 12.96
N THR A 406 -4.91 -7.43 13.09
CA THR A 406 -4.58 -6.11 13.68
C THR A 406 -4.05 -5.11 12.68
N TYR A 407 -3.55 -5.58 11.53
CA TYR A 407 -2.99 -4.71 10.50
C TYR A 407 -4.07 -3.83 9.87
N VAL A 408 -3.80 -2.52 9.84
CA VAL A 408 -4.60 -1.51 9.13
C VAL A 408 -3.70 -0.72 8.21
N SER A 409 -4.11 -0.57 6.95
CA SER A 409 -3.39 0.20 5.94
C SER A 409 -3.25 1.68 6.32
N ASP A 410 -2.47 2.42 5.58
CA ASP A 410 -2.59 3.86 5.53
C ASP A 410 -3.76 4.28 4.64
N TRP A 411 -3.97 5.61 4.48
CA TRP A 411 -5.02 6.18 3.64
C TRP A 411 -4.87 5.74 2.20
N THR A 412 -5.80 4.91 1.75
CA THR A 412 -5.81 4.25 0.45
C THR A 412 -6.71 5.00 -0.53
N ARG A 413 -6.22 5.25 -1.74
CA ARG A 413 -7.00 5.89 -2.81
C ARG A 413 -8.07 4.94 -3.35
N THR A 414 -9.24 5.49 -3.64
CA THR A 414 -10.38 4.76 -4.23
C THR A 414 -10.55 5.14 -5.70
N VAL A 415 -10.71 4.15 -6.57
CA VAL A 415 -11.02 4.36 -7.98
C VAL A 415 -12.45 4.91 -8.11
N GLN A 416 -12.64 5.94 -8.92
CA GLN A 416 -13.91 6.56 -9.23
C GLN A 416 -14.14 6.57 -10.75
N TRP A 417 -15.39 6.77 -11.19
CA TRP A 417 -15.77 6.79 -12.61
C TRP A 417 -15.34 8.07 -13.35
N GLY A 418 -14.39 8.75 -12.86
CA GLY A 418 -13.82 9.94 -13.46
C GLY A 418 -12.66 10.43 -12.63
N GLY A 419 -11.97 11.43 -13.12
CA GLY A 419 -10.81 11.98 -12.47
C GLY A 419 -10.97 13.45 -12.15
N LYS A 420 -10.34 14.31 -12.94
CA LYS A 420 -10.34 15.75 -12.72
C LYS A 420 -11.70 16.37 -13.07
N SER A 421 -12.39 16.92 -12.08
CA SER A 421 -13.60 17.74 -12.26
C SER A 421 -14.77 17.09 -12.99
N GLY A 422 -14.86 15.75 -12.97
CA GLY A 422 -15.97 15.05 -13.61
C GLY A 422 -16.04 13.57 -13.25
N GLY A 423 -17.16 12.92 -13.59
CA GLY A 423 -17.46 11.52 -13.32
C GLY A 423 -18.40 11.29 -12.14
N GLY A 424 -18.54 10.03 -11.74
CA GLY A 424 -19.31 9.63 -10.57
C GLY A 424 -18.48 9.65 -9.30
N ILE A 425 -19.09 10.01 -8.18
CA ILE A 425 -18.49 9.94 -6.84
C ILE A 425 -19.31 8.95 -6.02
N PHE A 426 -18.69 7.81 -5.69
CA PHE A 426 -19.30 6.73 -4.91
C PHE A 426 -18.43 6.47 -3.69
N PRO A 427 -18.65 7.21 -2.59
CA PRO A 427 -17.90 7.02 -1.35
C PRO A 427 -18.23 5.67 -0.74
N LEU A 428 -17.24 5.11 -0.05
CA LEU A 428 -17.35 3.87 0.70
C LEU A 428 -17.72 4.17 2.16
N ASP A 429 -18.35 3.21 2.83
CA ASP A 429 -18.62 3.25 4.25
C ASP A 429 -17.76 2.26 5.03
N VAL A 430 -17.65 2.49 6.34
CA VAL A 430 -17.01 1.53 7.24
C VAL A 430 -17.78 0.22 7.23
N GLY A 431 -17.07 -0.88 7.05
CA GLY A 431 -17.64 -2.22 6.96
C GLY A 431 -17.81 -2.74 5.53
N ASP A 432 -17.69 -1.89 4.51
CA ASP A 432 -17.74 -2.33 3.11
C ASP A 432 -16.64 -3.33 2.80
N GLU A 433 -17.01 -4.41 2.13
CA GLU A 433 -16.05 -5.29 1.47
C GLU A 433 -15.66 -4.72 0.10
N VAL A 434 -14.36 -4.63 -0.13
CA VAL A 434 -13.80 -4.01 -1.33
C VAL A 434 -12.75 -4.89 -1.98
N LEU A 435 -12.65 -4.80 -3.31
CA LEU A 435 -11.53 -5.36 -4.07
C LEU A 435 -10.38 -4.35 -4.09
N VAL A 436 -9.19 -4.82 -3.72
CA VAL A 436 -7.97 -4.02 -3.61
C VAL A 436 -6.91 -4.57 -4.55
N ALA A 437 -6.25 -3.69 -5.29
CA ALA A 437 -5.01 -3.98 -6.00
C ALA A 437 -3.83 -3.38 -5.25
N PHE A 438 -2.66 -4.01 -5.41
CA PHE A 438 -1.41 -3.55 -4.79
C PHE A 438 -0.47 -3.06 -5.88
N ASP A 439 -0.03 -1.80 -5.79
CA ASP A 439 0.94 -1.26 -6.75
C ASP A 439 2.22 -2.10 -6.71
N ARG A 440 2.53 -2.76 -7.82
CA ARG A 440 3.69 -3.66 -7.97
C ARG A 440 3.81 -4.72 -6.86
N GLY A 441 2.68 -5.07 -6.21
CA GLY A 441 2.63 -6.05 -5.12
C GLY A 441 3.03 -5.52 -3.74
N ALA A 442 3.18 -4.20 -3.56
CA ALA A 442 3.55 -3.60 -2.29
C ALA A 442 2.33 -3.41 -1.37
N LEU A 443 2.37 -4.00 -0.17
CA LEU A 443 1.28 -3.94 0.82
C LEU A 443 0.98 -2.51 1.30
N ASP A 444 1.95 -1.65 1.29
CA ASP A 444 1.87 -0.24 1.70
C ASP A 444 1.37 0.70 0.61
N HIS A 445 1.15 0.19 -0.62
CA HIS A 445 0.63 0.95 -1.75
C HIS A 445 -0.65 0.31 -2.35
N PRO A 446 -1.72 0.14 -1.56
CA PRO A 446 -2.98 -0.40 -2.05
C PRO A 446 -3.81 0.64 -2.81
N PHE A 447 -4.69 0.14 -3.69
CA PHE A 447 -5.76 0.90 -4.35
C PHE A 447 -7.07 0.15 -4.24
N VAL A 448 -8.14 0.80 -3.79
CA VAL A 448 -9.48 0.22 -3.88
C VAL A 448 -9.98 0.33 -5.32
N ILE A 449 -10.32 -0.79 -5.92
CA ILE A 449 -10.85 -0.87 -7.29
C ILE A 449 -12.37 -0.69 -7.28
N GLY A 450 -13.06 -1.24 -6.28
CA GLY A 450 -14.51 -1.14 -6.16
C GLY A 450 -15.05 -1.95 -4.99
N GLY A 451 -16.34 -1.78 -4.70
CA GLY A 451 -17.08 -2.57 -3.72
C GLY A 451 -17.41 -3.97 -4.26
N LEU A 452 -17.53 -4.93 -3.35
CA LEU A 452 -17.93 -6.30 -3.64
C LEU A 452 -19.29 -6.58 -2.99
N TYR A 453 -20.19 -7.21 -3.76
CA TYR A 453 -21.34 -7.85 -3.17
C TYR A 453 -20.97 -9.23 -2.61
N ASN A 454 -21.63 -9.62 -1.54
CA ASN A 454 -21.35 -10.85 -0.81
C ASN A 454 -22.65 -11.46 -0.24
N GLY A 455 -22.56 -12.37 0.72
CA GLY A 455 -23.72 -12.99 1.36
C GLY A 455 -24.57 -12.06 2.25
N ARG A 456 -24.09 -10.86 2.55
CA ARG A 456 -24.76 -9.84 3.38
C ARG A 456 -25.06 -8.58 2.58
N ASP A 457 -24.10 -8.12 1.82
CA ASP A 457 -24.17 -6.89 1.02
C ASP A 457 -24.66 -7.25 -0.38
N VAL A 458 -25.91 -6.92 -0.65
CA VAL A 458 -26.59 -7.29 -1.90
C VAL A 458 -26.94 -6.03 -2.70
N PRO A 459 -27.13 -6.15 -4.04
CA PRO A 459 -27.59 -5.04 -4.85
C PRO A 459 -28.92 -4.48 -4.36
N THR A 460 -29.08 -3.15 -4.41
CA THR A 460 -30.32 -2.46 -4.02
C THR A 460 -31.53 -3.13 -4.63
N PRO A 461 -32.50 -3.63 -3.83
CA PRO A 461 -33.70 -4.25 -4.34
C PRO A 461 -34.58 -3.22 -5.06
N VAL A 462 -35.22 -3.62 -6.15
CA VAL A 462 -36.27 -2.86 -6.83
C VAL A 462 -37.50 -3.75 -6.90
N PRO A 463 -38.64 -3.32 -6.37
CA PRO A 463 -39.86 -4.12 -6.38
C PRO A 463 -40.20 -4.63 -7.81
N ASP A 464 -40.49 -5.90 -7.93
CA ASP A 464 -40.95 -6.58 -9.12
C ASP A 464 -40.00 -6.57 -10.35
N VAL A 465 -38.78 -6.05 -10.17
CA VAL A 465 -37.77 -6.04 -11.26
C VAL A 465 -36.46 -6.67 -10.76
N PRO A 466 -36.23 -7.95 -11.11
CA PRO A 466 -34.96 -8.61 -10.78
C PRO A 466 -33.82 -8.05 -11.65
N LEU A 467 -32.58 -8.34 -11.28
CA LEU A 467 -31.40 -7.96 -12.06
C LEU A 467 -31.37 -8.60 -13.45
N HIS A 468 -31.83 -9.86 -13.52
CA HIS A 468 -31.77 -10.67 -14.72
C HIS A 468 -33.12 -11.32 -15.01
N ASP A 469 -33.43 -11.46 -16.31
CA ASP A 469 -34.47 -12.37 -16.80
C ASP A 469 -33.93 -13.81 -16.72
N GLY A 470 -34.51 -14.61 -15.82
CA GLY A 470 -34.07 -15.98 -15.58
C GLY A 470 -34.21 -16.91 -16.79
N LEU A 471 -35.18 -16.65 -17.67
CA LEU A 471 -35.41 -17.46 -18.90
C LEU A 471 -34.45 -17.09 -20.03
N ARG A 472 -34.24 -15.78 -20.22
CA ARG A 472 -33.42 -15.26 -21.33
C ARG A 472 -31.96 -15.07 -20.94
N GLN A 473 -31.60 -15.20 -19.65
CA GLN A 473 -30.24 -14.97 -19.08
C GLN A 473 -29.68 -13.60 -19.49
N LYS A 474 -30.51 -12.56 -19.47
CA LYS A 474 -30.12 -11.19 -19.82
C LYS A 474 -30.31 -10.25 -18.63
N ALA A 475 -29.41 -9.32 -18.45
CA ALA A 475 -29.59 -8.21 -17.52
C ALA A 475 -30.79 -7.35 -18.00
N ILE A 476 -31.73 -7.11 -17.13
CA ILE A 476 -32.94 -6.33 -17.40
C ILE A 476 -33.07 -5.08 -16.52
N ARG A 477 -32.14 -4.92 -15.59
CA ARG A 477 -32.05 -3.76 -14.71
C ARG A 477 -30.59 -3.31 -14.54
N HIS A 478 -30.34 -2.03 -14.73
CA HIS A 478 -29.12 -1.35 -14.33
C HIS A 478 -29.50 -0.21 -13.38
N THR A 479 -28.90 -0.13 -12.20
CA THR A 479 -29.28 0.80 -11.15
C THR A 479 -28.06 1.59 -10.67
N LEU A 480 -28.22 2.91 -10.58
CA LEU A 480 -27.36 3.79 -9.77
C LEU A 480 -28.13 4.15 -8.51
N SER A 481 -27.62 3.77 -7.36
CA SER A 481 -28.28 4.03 -6.09
C SER A 481 -27.31 4.48 -4.99
N ASP A 482 -27.83 5.25 -4.05
CA ASP A 482 -27.20 5.47 -2.77
C ASP A 482 -27.62 4.39 -1.75
N ARG A 483 -27.16 4.51 -0.51
CA ARG A 483 -27.45 3.54 0.56
C ARG A 483 -28.85 3.67 1.14
N ASP A 484 -29.48 4.83 0.99
CA ASP A 484 -30.85 5.10 1.41
C ASP A 484 -31.88 4.64 0.35
N GLY A 485 -31.38 4.07 -0.79
CA GLY A 485 -32.21 3.53 -1.85
C GLY A 485 -32.71 4.57 -2.86
N ASN A 486 -32.25 5.83 -2.79
CA ASN A 486 -32.48 6.81 -3.84
C ASN A 486 -31.76 6.33 -5.10
N ARG A 487 -32.47 6.27 -6.24
CA ARG A 487 -31.95 5.53 -7.38
C ARG A 487 -32.39 6.06 -8.75
N VAL A 488 -31.58 5.73 -9.73
CA VAL A 488 -31.91 5.81 -11.15
C VAL A 488 -31.82 4.43 -11.73
N ASP A 489 -32.95 3.89 -12.18
CA ASP A 489 -33.06 2.58 -12.77
C ASP A 489 -33.20 2.67 -14.29
N LEU A 490 -32.40 1.92 -15.03
CA LEU A 490 -32.56 1.66 -16.47
C LEU A 490 -33.16 0.28 -16.60
N LEU A 491 -34.40 0.21 -17.09
CA LEU A 491 -35.24 -1.00 -17.10
C LEU A 491 -35.48 -1.49 -18.50
N SER A 492 -35.40 -2.82 -18.70
CA SER A 492 -35.65 -3.48 -19.99
C SER A 492 -36.44 -4.79 -19.85
N GLN A 493 -37.26 -4.91 -18.81
CA GLN A 493 -38.08 -6.10 -18.57
C GLN A 493 -39.21 -6.19 -19.59
N THR A 494 -39.24 -7.28 -20.35
CA THR A 494 -40.28 -7.54 -21.40
C THR A 494 -41.34 -8.53 -20.98
N THR A 495 -41.15 -9.25 -19.86
CA THR A 495 -42.06 -10.24 -19.30
C THR A 495 -42.55 -9.78 -17.91
N GLY A 496 -43.65 -10.32 -17.43
CA GLY A 496 -44.24 -9.89 -16.16
C GLY A 496 -44.83 -8.48 -16.22
N ALA A 497 -44.41 -7.60 -15.31
CA ALA A 497 -44.91 -6.23 -15.20
C ALA A 497 -44.51 -5.31 -16.37
N ARG A 498 -43.69 -5.78 -17.30
CA ARG A 498 -43.24 -5.08 -18.53
C ARG A 498 -42.73 -3.66 -18.26
N GLN A 499 -41.84 -3.54 -17.33
CA GLN A 499 -41.21 -2.25 -17.04
C GLN A 499 -40.02 -2.03 -18.00
N GLN A 500 -40.18 -1.07 -18.89
CA GLN A 500 -39.14 -0.65 -19.84
C GLN A 500 -39.03 0.86 -19.80
N GLY A 501 -37.83 1.38 -19.62
CA GLY A 501 -37.61 2.81 -19.63
C GLY A 501 -36.64 3.24 -18.54
N VAL A 502 -36.85 4.45 -18.02
CA VAL A 502 -36.02 5.05 -16.97
C VAL A 502 -36.90 5.44 -15.79
N ARG A 503 -36.48 5.06 -14.60
CA ARG A 503 -37.16 5.46 -13.35
C ARG A 503 -36.17 6.15 -12.42
N VAL A 504 -36.54 7.33 -11.96
CA VAL A 504 -35.88 8.01 -10.85
C VAL A 504 -36.79 7.89 -9.62
N ALA A 505 -36.28 7.39 -8.51
CA ALA A 505 -37.09 7.17 -7.32
C ALA A 505 -36.34 7.50 -6.03
N SER A 506 -37.06 8.06 -5.04
CA SER A 506 -36.58 8.09 -3.65
C SER A 506 -36.57 6.68 -3.05
N GLY A 507 -35.76 6.46 -2.00
CA GLY A 507 -35.62 5.14 -1.37
C GLY A 507 -36.94 4.55 -0.85
N ASP A 508 -37.90 5.38 -0.48
CA ASP A 508 -39.23 5.01 0.02
C ASP A 508 -40.31 4.98 -1.10
N ASP A 509 -39.91 5.17 -2.36
CA ASP A 509 -40.78 5.25 -3.55
C ASP A 509 -41.91 6.30 -3.46
N ARG A 510 -41.79 7.30 -2.56
CA ARG A 510 -42.79 8.36 -2.42
C ARG A 510 -42.66 9.47 -3.45
N LEU A 511 -41.49 9.54 -4.06
CA LEU A 511 -41.17 10.49 -5.12
C LEU A 511 -40.65 9.69 -6.32
N THR A 512 -41.33 9.72 -7.45
CA THR A 512 -40.90 9.02 -8.65
C THR A 512 -41.06 9.86 -9.90
N ILE A 513 -40.11 9.71 -10.82
CA ILE A 513 -40.24 10.12 -12.23
C ILE A 513 -40.06 8.87 -13.07
N ASN A 514 -41.07 8.49 -13.79
CA ASN A 514 -41.06 7.29 -14.62
C ASN A 514 -41.23 7.64 -16.11
N LEU A 515 -40.28 7.23 -16.92
CA LEU A 515 -40.33 7.32 -18.37
C LEU A 515 -40.65 5.93 -18.89
N ASP A 516 -41.92 5.60 -19.11
CA ASP A 516 -42.39 4.30 -19.56
C ASP A 516 -42.34 4.24 -21.08
N ARG A 517 -41.37 3.49 -21.61
CA ARG A 517 -41.20 3.28 -23.05
C ARG A 517 -42.33 2.47 -23.65
N THR A 518 -42.95 1.57 -22.90
CA THR A 518 -44.02 0.68 -23.43
C THR A 518 -45.28 1.46 -23.69
N LYS A 519 -45.60 2.43 -22.83
CA LYS A 519 -46.79 3.27 -22.93
C LYS A 519 -46.52 4.59 -23.65
N THR A 520 -45.24 4.92 -23.88
CA THR A 520 -44.83 6.24 -24.35
C THR A 520 -45.31 7.34 -23.38
N GLU A 521 -45.12 7.13 -22.07
CA GLU A 521 -45.70 7.94 -21.02
C GLU A 521 -44.59 8.45 -20.06
N ILE A 522 -44.72 9.70 -19.64
CA ILE A 522 -43.92 10.28 -18.54
C ILE A 522 -44.82 10.55 -17.36
N THR A 523 -44.54 9.90 -16.23
CA THR A 523 -45.31 10.11 -14.99
C THR A 523 -44.39 10.74 -13.95
N VAL A 524 -44.86 11.85 -13.31
CA VAL A 524 -44.24 12.44 -12.10
C VAL A 524 -45.21 12.23 -10.95
N ASP A 525 -44.86 11.37 -10.00
CA ASP A 525 -45.69 11.08 -8.80
C ASP A 525 -44.98 11.53 -7.52
N SER A 526 -45.71 12.24 -6.69
CA SER A 526 -45.27 12.68 -5.38
C SER A 526 -46.38 12.49 -4.36
N LYS A 527 -46.09 11.80 -3.27
CA LYS A 527 -47.02 11.70 -2.11
C LYS A 527 -47.07 13.01 -1.31
N GLY A 528 -46.20 13.94 -1.59
CA GLY A 528 -46.16 15.28 -1.01
C GLY A 528 -46.58 16.34 -2.02
N SER A 529 -45.71 17.28 -2.32
CA SER A 529 -45.94 18.40 -3.25
C SER A 529 -45.01 18.36 -4.45
N VAL A 530 -45.49 18.86 -5.58
CA VAL A 530 -44.71 19.13 -6.77
C VAL A 530 -44.70 20.65 -7.01
N THR A 531 -43.53 21.22 -7.17
CA THR A 531 -43.36 22.65 -7.47
C THR A 531 -42.59 22.83 -8.76
N ILE A 532 -43.19 23.50 -9.74
CA ILE A 532 -42.57 23.84 -11.03
C ILE A 532 -42.32 25.35 -11.07
N LYS A 533 -41.07 25.78 -11.21
CA LYS A 533 -40.67 27.19 -11.27
C LYS A 533 -39.79 27.44 -12.49
N GLY A 534 -40.13 28.45 -13.26
CA GLY A 534 -39.27 28.95 -14.33
C GLY A 534 -38.88 30.41 -14.04
N GLY A 535 -37.60 30.73 -14.07
CA GLY A 535 -37.12 32.09 -13.81
C GLY A 535 -37.59 33.12 -14.87
N ARG A 536 -37.91 32.68 -16.09
CA ARG A 536 -38.44 33.53 -17.18
C ARG A 536 -39.81 33.09 -17.64
N SER A 537 -39.99 31.82 -17.94
CA SER A 537 -41.24 31.29 -18.46
C SER A 537 -41.41 29.81 -18.06
N VAL A 538 -42.64 29.38 -17.97
CA VAL A 538 -43.06 27.99 -17.98
C VAL A 538 -44.08 27.86 -19.10
N SER A 539 -43.85 26.95 -20.06
CA SER A 539 -44.80 26.65 -21.14
C SER A 539 -45.30 25.20 -20.95
N VAL A 540 -46.59 25.04 -21.04
CA VAL A 540 -47.25 23.69 -21.03
C VAL A 540 -48.12 23.60 -22.29
N GLU A 541 -47.77 22.67 -23.15
CA GLU A 541 -48.45 22.45 -24.44
C GLU A 541 -48.86 20.97 -24.56
N ALA A 542 -50.08 20.72 -25.00
CA ALA A 542 -50.60 19.42 -25.27
C ALA A 542 -51.13 19.37 -26.71
N GLY A 543 -50.77 18.35 -27.49
CA GLY A 543 -51.19 18.17 -28.85
C GLY A 543 -52.70 17.88 -29.00
N THR A 544 -53.30 17.25 -27.98
CA THR A 544 -54.74 16.95 -27.94
C THR A 544 -55.39 17.55 -26.69
N ASP A 545 -55.15 16.99 -25.54
CA ASP A 545 -55.89 17.33 -24.32
C ASP A 545 -54.97 17.76 -23.18
N LEU A 546 -55.33 18.85 -22.50
CA LEU A 546 -54.71 19.27 -21.23
C LEU A 546 -55.78 19.26 -20.15
N THR A 547 -55.55 18.45 -19.09
CA THR A 547 -56.44 18.37 -17.94
C THR A 547 -55.76 18.90 -16.70
N LEU A 548 -56.34 19.90 -16.01
CA LEU A 548 -55.92 20.40 -14.70
C LEU A 548 -57.00 20.05 -13.67
N SER A 549 -56.67 19.22 -12.69
CA SER A 549 -57.63 18.80 -11.66
C SER A 549 -57.06 18.98 -10.25
N ALA A 550 -57.85 19.55 -9.36
CA ALA A 550 -57.51 19.69 -7.95
C ALA A 550 -58.71 19.28 -7.08
N ARG A 551 -58.46 18.44 -6.07
CA ARG A 551 -59.55 18.00 -5.15
C ARG A 551 -60.07 19.14 -4.27
N ARG A 552 -59.25 20.12 -3.92
CA ARG A 552 -59.57 21.19 -2.98
C ARG A 552 -59.68 22.56 -3.64
N SER A 553 -58.65 23.00 -4.29
CA SER A 553 -58.64 24.33 -4.92
C SER A 553 -57.66 24.39 -6.07
N LEU A 554 -58.08 25.05 -7.17
CA LEU A 554 -57.21 25.45 -8.26
C LEU A 554 -57.17 26.99 -8.24
N THR A 555 -55.97 27.58 -8.17
CA THR A 555 -55.78 29.03 -8.18
C THR A 555 -54.87 29.40 -9.34
N ILE A 556 -55.34 30.31 -10.21
CA ILE A 556 -54.56 30.88 -11.31
C ILE A 556 -54.41 32.39 -11.02
N LYS A 557 -53.17 32.85 -10.90
CA LYS A 557 -52.84 34.26 -10.64
C LYS A 557 -51.87 34.78 -11.70
N SER A 558 -52.09 35.99 -12.18
CA SER A 558 -51.17 36.72 -13.04
C SER A 558 -50.94 38.12 -12.49
N GLY A 559 -49.68 38.58 -12.46
CA GLY A 559 -49.34 39.97 -12.13
C GLY A 559 -49.55 40.95 -13.31
N GLY A 560 -49.87 40.43 -14.47
CA GLY A 560 -50.20 41.14 -15.70
C GLY A 560 -51.50 40.57 -16.32
N PRO A 561 -51.70 40.70 -17.63
CA PRO A 561 -52.88 40.16 -18.30
C PRO A 561 -53.02 38.65 -18.15
N LEU A 562 -54.20 38.13 -17.87
CA LEU A 562 -54.59 36.74 -17.97
C LEU A 562 -55.53 36.58 -19.17
N THR A 563 -55.14 35.75 -20.17
CA THR A 563 -55.93 35.46 -21.35
C THR A 563 -56.39 34.01 -21.37
N LEU A 564 -57.67 33.77 -21.48
CA LEU A 564 -58.28 32.45 -21.70
C LEU A 564 -58.94 32.46 -23.07
N GLN A 565 -58.50 31.64 -23.99
CA GLN A 565 -59.01 31.62 -25.37
C GLN A 565 -59.32 30.18 -25.80
N GLY A 566 -60.48 29.95 -26.38
CA GLY A 566 -60.85 28.68 -27.00
C GLY A 566 -61.41 28.91 -28.42
N ARG A 567 -61.06 28.07 -29.38
CA ARG A 567 -61.67 28.11 -30.72
C ARG A 567 -63.10 27.62 -30.72
N GLY A 568 -63.45 26.74 -29.80
CA GLY A 568 -64.75 26.17 -29.63
C GLY A 568 -65.46 26.74 -28.39
N LEU A 569 -66.24 25.92 -27.74
CA LEU A 569 -67.02 26.27 -26.55
C LEU A 569 -66.09 26.51 -25.34
N VAL A 570 -66.23 27.60 -24.67
CA VAL A 570 -65.62 27.88 -23.36
C VAL A 570 -66.71 27.79 -22.29
N ASN A 571 -66.69 26.76 -21.45
CA ASN A 571 -67.63 26.54 -20.35
C ASN A 571 -67.03 27.00 -19.00
N LEU A 572 -67.75 27.89 -18.29
CA LEU A 572 -67.45 28.19 -16.90
C LEU A 572 -68.67 27.76 -16.06
N LYS A 573 -68.53 26.69 -15.27
CA LYS A 573 -69.63 26.07 -14.54
C LYS A 573 -69.28 25.82 -13.07
N SER A 574 -70.10 26.26 -12.17
CA SER A 574 -70.08 25.82 -10.75
C SER A 574 -71.21 24.81 -10.54
N LEU A 575 -70.90 23.68 -9.90
CA LEU A 575 -71.89 22.61 -9.64
C LEU A 575 -72.65 22.80 -8.31
N ALA A 576 -72.06 23.53 -7.36
CA ALA A 576 -72.61 23.63 -6.01
C ALA A 576 -72.42 25.06 -5.38
N GLY A 577 -71.99 26.04 -6.07
CA GLY A 577 -71.76 27.40 -5.52
C GLY A 577 -71.91 28.50 -6.56
N ALA A 578 -71.53 29.71 -6.19
CA ALA A 578 -71.59 30.88 -7.08
C ALA A 578 -70.41 30.91 -8.05
N VAL A 579 -70.64 31.55 -9.22
CA VAL A 579 -69.58 32.06 -10.07
C VAL A 579 -69.54 33.56 -9.86
N ASN A 580 -68.46 34.04 -9.23
CA ASN A 580 -68.26 35.50 -9.00
C ASN A 580 -67.31 36.10 -10.05
N VAL A 581 -67.65 37.19 -10.62
CA VAL A 581 -66.84 37.95 -11.60
C VAL A 581 -66.73 39.38 -11.08
N ASP A 582 -65.57 39.76 -10.52
CA ASP A 582 -65.30 41.08 -9.97
C ASP A 582 -64.23 41.78 -10.80
N ALA A 583 -64.49 43.02 -11.15
CA ALA A 583 -63.56 43.88 -11.86
C ALA A 583 -63.49 45.25 -11.19
N LEU A 584 -62.29 45.69 -10.80
CA LEU A 584 -62.07 47.05 -10.27
C LEU A 584 -62.28 48.15 -11.33
N GLY A 585 -62.10 47.79 -12.58
CA GLY A 585 -62.33 48.64 -13.74
C GLY A 585 -63.62 48.24 -14.48
N ALA A 586 -63.59 48.28 -15.81
CA ALA A 586 -64.70 47.90 -16.63
C ALA A 586 -64.82 46.36 -16.85
N LEU A 587 -66.02 45.84 -16.70
CA LEU A 587 -66.38 44.48 -17.16
C LEU A 587 -67.08 44.62 -18.53
N SER A 588 -66.52 44.06 -19.59
CA SER A 588 -67.08 44.05 -20.94
C SER A 588 -67.47 42.68 -21.38
N LEU A 589 -68.75 42.43 -21.67
CA LEU A 589 -69.25 41.19 -22.22
C LEU A 589 -69.75 41.50 -23.65
N LYS A 590 -69.17 40.88 -24.68
CA LYS A 590 -69.52 41.06 -26.08
C LYS A 590 -69.82 39.71 -26.73
N ALA A 591 -70.91 39.65 -27.45
CA ALA A 591 -71.26 38.53 -28.31
C ALA A 591 -71.57 39.01 -29.74
N ALA A 592 -71.05 38.36 -30.76
CA ALA A 592 -71.41 38.68 -32.17
C ALA A 592 -72.80 38.13 -32.53
N GLY A 593 -73.30 37.15 -31.83
CA GLY A 593 -74.66 36.66 -31.93
C GLY A 593 -75.49 37.02 -30.70
N ALA A 594 -76.21 36.12 -30.13
CA ALA A 594 -77.04 36.33 -28.94
C ALA A 594 -76.24 36.24 -27.64
N ALA A 595 -76.51 37.17 -26.71
CA ALA A 595 -76.09 37.03 -25.32
C ALA A 595 -77.39 36.78 -24.49
N THR A 596 -77.42 35.63 -23.77
CA THR A 596 -78.58 35.24 -22.95
C THR A 596 -78.19 35.24 -21.49
N VAL A 597 -78.98 35.86 -20.63
CA VAL A 597 -78.87 35.77 -19.19
C VAL A 597 -80.20 35.17 -18.66
N THR A 598 -80.09 34.01 -18.05
CA THR A 598 -81.23 33.22 -17.52
C THR A 598 -80.99 32.93 -16.02
N ALA A 599 -82.00 33.20 -15.22
CA ALA A 599 -81.94 32.78 -13.79
C ALA A 599 -83.26 32.09 -13.43
N GLY A 600 -83.19 31.02 -12.62
CA GLY A 600 -84.38 30.36 -12.04
C GLY A 600 -85.05 31.16 -10.98
N GLY A 601 -84.42 32.24 -10.47
CA GLY A 601 -84.91 33.19 -9.49
C GLY A 601 -84.83 34.59 -10.05
N THR A 602 -84.02 35.49 -9.50
CA THR A 602 -83.97 36.92 -9.81
C THR A 602 -82.67 37.26 -10.57
N VAL A 603 -82.77 38.05 -11.63
CA VAL A 603 -81.68 38.80 -12.25
C VAL A 603 -81.70 40.25 -11.72
N GLN A 604 -80.66 40.65 -10.96
CA GLN A 604 -80.53 42.02 -10.48
C GLN A 604 -79.43 42.75 -11.26
N VAL A 605 -79.74 43.95 -11.76
CA VAL A 605 -78.75 44.85 -12.37
C VAL A 605 -78.80 46.17 -11.61
N ASN A 606 -77.75 46.44 -10.81
CA ASN A 606 -77.67 47.62 -9.98
C ASN A 606 -76.49 48.50 -10.43
N ALA A 607 -76.72 49.81 -10.56
CA ALA A 607 -75.69 50.79 -10.80
C ALA A 607 -75.87 51.97 -9.90
N THR A 608 -74.80 52.58 -9.39
CA THR A 608 -74.83 53.76 -8.57
C THR A 608 -75.17 55.04 -9.41
N ALA A 609 -74.93 54.99 -10.70
CA ALA A 609 -75.26 56.12 -11.60
C ALA A 609 -76.37 55.71 -12.57
N ASN A 610 -76.08 55.00 -13.68
CA ASN A 610 -77.06 54.73 -14.71
C ASN A 610 -77.00 53.24 -15.20
N VAL A 611 -78.19 52.68 -15.50
CA VAL A 611 -78.31 51.41 -16.29
C VAL A 611 -78.87 51.83 -17.63
N GLY A 612 -78.08 51.77 -18.71
CA GLY A 612 -78.49 52.07 -20.07
C GLY A 612 -78.76 50.78 -20.85
N ILE A 613 -79.97 50.67 -21.38
CA ILE A 613 -80.35 49.60 -22.29
C ILE A 613 -80.67 50.17 -23.63
N ARG A 614 -79.96 49.83 -24.73
CA ARG A 614 -80.23 50.27 -26.11
C ARG A 614 -80.49 49.05 -26.99
N ALA A 615 -81.60 49.06 -27.64
CA ALA A 615 -81.94 48.00 -28.61
C ALA A 615 -82.84 48.64 -29.70
N ALA A 616 -82.91 48.06 -30.92
CA ALA A 616 -83.86 48.39 -31.92
C ALA A 616 -85.30 48.09 -31.44
N THR A 617 -85.44 47.03 -30.68
CA THR A 617 -86.70 46.64 -30.01
C THR A 617 -86.38 46.15 -28.59
N LEU A 618 -87.07 46.63 -27.60
CA LEU A 618 -87.03 46.20 -26.21
C LEU A 618 -88.35 45.50 -25.88
N MET A 619 -88.32 44.17 -25.70
CA MET A 619 -89.51 43.42 -25.28
C MET A 619 -89.44 43.16 -23.79
N LEU A 620 -90.46 43.64 -23.02
CA LEU A 620 -90.61 43.33 -21.62
C LEU A 620 -91.91 42.55 -21.45
N GLN A 621 -91.82 41.39 -20.79
CA GLN A 621 -92.99 40.55 -20.47
C GLN A 621 -93.18 40.46 -18.95
N GLY A 622 -94.41 40.55 -18.48
CA GLY A 622 -94.75 40.56 -17.07
C GLY A 622 -95.08 41.90 -16.49
N VAL A 623 -95.09 42.02 -15.17
CA VAL A 623 -95.41 43.31 -14.52
C VAL A 623 -94.14 44.17 -14.48
N VAL A 624 -94.14 45.29 -15.20
CA VAL A 624 -93.05 46.29 -15.18
C VAL A 624 -93.34 47.35 -14.13
N LEU A 625 -92.42 47.44 -13.10
CA LEU A 625 -92.54 48.46 -12.08
C LEU A 625 -91.48 49.53 -12.31
N VAL A 626 -91.89 50.83 -12.32
CA VAL A 626 -91.01 51.97 -12.35
C VAL A 626 -91.24 52.75 -11.02
N ASN A 627 -90.18 52.95 -10.24
CA ASN A 627 -90.26 53.54 -8.89
C ASN A 627 -91.28 52.81 -7.98
N ASN A 628 -91.30 51.49 -7.99
CA ASN A 628 -92.25 50.62 -7.29
C ASN A 628 -93.73 50.83 -7.64
N LYS A 629 -94.05 51.49 -8.76
CA LYS A 629 -95.39 51.60 -9.32
C LYS A 629 -95.53 50.83 -10.60
N PRO A 630 -96.62 50.11 -10.83
CA PRO A 630 -96.83 49.44 -12.11
C PRO A 630 -96.79 50.45 -13.26
N TYR A 631 -95.94 50.13 -14.31
CA TYR A 631 -95.93 50.98 -15.52
C TYR A 631 -96.96 50.39 -16.49
N PRO A 632 -97.89 51.25 -16.97
CA PRO A 632 -98.90 50.83 -17.88
C PRO A 632 -98.25 50.43 -19.21
N ILE A 633 -98.35 49.16 -19.57
CA ILE A 633 -97.99 48.66 -20.90
C ILE A 633 -99.28 48.69 -21.68
N PRO A 634 -99.33 49.36 -22.86
CA PRO A 634 -100.52 49.44 -23.66
C PRO A 634 -101.00 48.08 -24.21
#